data_db48fec1475cac7cc9728ad4923f961b
#
_entry.id   db48fec1475cac7cc9728ad4923f961b
#
_cell.length_a   1.000
_cell.length_b   1.000
_cell.length_c   1.000
_cell.angle_alpha   90.00
_cell.angle_beta   90.00
_cell.angle_gamma   90.00
#
_symmetry.space_group_name_H-M   'P 1'
#
loop_
_entity.id
_entity.type
_entity.pdbx_description
1 polymer ?
#
loop_
_entity_poly.entity_id
_entity_poly.type
_entity_poly.pdbx_seq_one_letter_code
_entity_poly.pdbx_strand_id
1 'polypeptide(L)'
;MTLSLHFDKGTIQLHGMAGKYMQHLDGISWDERTNSYRTPAANYRKLVTALCEKNISFQDHARKFSAETFVLKKNIRPRSFQSEAAEAWLSEKHGVVTLPTGAGKTILAVMLIAETGRPTLIHVPTIDLMRQWKEVLSEYFDTPIGLLGGGINDIQTITVATYDSALIHVTHQGNLFGLLVFDECHHLPGEQNQFTALGSIAPFRLGLTATPERADGKEQVLYELCGPLCYEVHIDELSGRTLAPYVVETIEVDMRPEEREQYEISRECYTDFLRKARISFQHPSGWAIFLRRTSESPEGRKAFKAYLLQKKLSQASGAKVDRLWELIQQHKGDRMLVFTQDNEMAYRIGNNFLLPVLTHHTKLPEREAFLKSFRSGEYPILVTSKVLNEGVDVPDANVGMIVSGSGSIREHVQRLGRILRARPGKQAILYELVSKDTGEYFTNQRRRKHRAYEGPVVLPDESGQNSAQIN
;
A
#
# COMPACT_ATOMS: atom_id res chain seq x y z
N MET A 1 8.52 -21.59 -43.19
CA MET A 1 8.88 -20.30 -42.56
C MET A 1 9.08 -20.56 -41.08
N THR A 2 10.16 -20.06 -40.50
CA THR A 2 10.45 -20.21 -39.07
C THR A 2 9.54 -19.25 -38.28
N LEU A 3 8.97 -19.69 -37.16
CA LEU A 3 8.20 -18.85 -36.26
C LEU A 3 9.07 -17.70 -35.72
N SER A 4 8.58 -16.49 -35.73
CA SER A 4 9.24 -15.35 -35.09
C SER A 4 8.29 -14.56 -34.18
N LEU A 5 8.81 -14.13 -33.02
CA LEU A 5 8.10 -13.35 -32.03
C LEU A 5 8.59 -11.91 -32.09
N HIS A 6 7.66 -10.95 -32.12
CA HIS A 6 7.97 -9.52 -32.14
C HIS A 6 7.11 -8.77 -31.12
N PHE A 7 7.71 -7.85 -30.38
CA PHE A 7 6.97 -6.98 -29.49
C PHE A 7 6.42 -5.77 -30.25
N ASP A 8 5.13 -5.52 -30.13
CA ASP A 8 4.48 -4.37 -30.71
C ASP A 8 3.41 -3.79 -29.77
N LYS A 9 3.67 -2.59 -29.25
CA LYS A 9 2.74 -1.78 -28.47
C LYS A 9 2.03 -2.54 -27.34
N GLY A 10 2.80 -3.26 -26.50
CA GLY A 10 2.26 -4.02 -25.37
C GLY A 10 1.66 -5.38 -25.73
N THR A 11 1.89 -5.85 -26.96
CA THR A 11 1.50 -7.18 -27.43
C THR A 11 2.67 -7.92 -28.07
N ILE A 12 2.54 -9.24 -28.27
CA ILE A 12 3.46 -10.05 -29.03
C ILE A 12 2.76 -10.43 -30.34
N GLN A 13 3.43 -10.15 -31.44
CA GLN A 13 3.07 -10.63 -32.76
C GLN A 13 3.83 -11.90 -33.09
N LEU A 14 3.13 -12.88 -33.66
CA LEU A 14 3.68 -14.15 -34.10
C LEU A 14 3.57 -14.24 -35.61
N HIS A 15 4.71 -14.35 -36.28
CA HIS A 15 4.80 -14.47 -37.72
C HIS A 15 5.35 -15.85 -38.14
N GLY A 16 4.94 -16.34 -39.31
CA GLY A 16 5.50 -17.54 -39.93
C GLY A 16 4.93 -18.86 -39.42
N MET A 17 3.86 -18.89 -38.65
CA MET A 17 3.26 -20.10 -38.15
C MET A 17 1.94 -20.44 -38.82
N ALA A 18 1.71 -21.72 -39.12
CA ALA A 18 0.42 -22.19 -39.62
C ALA A 18 -0.62 -22.20 -38.47
N GLY A 19 -1.83 -21.66 -38.73
CA GLY A 19 -2.92 -21.52 -37.76
C GLY A 19 -3.27 -22.80 -36.97
N LYS A 20 -2.87 -23.96 -37.51
CA LYS A 20 -3.04 -25.29 -36.90
C LYS A 20 -2.43 -25.44 -35.49
N TYR A 21 -1.31 -24.75 -35.21
CA TYR A 21 -0.61 -24.82 -33.92
C TYR A 21 -1.10 -23.76 -32.93
N MET A 22 -1.73 -22.69 -33.41
CA MET A 22 -2.19 -21.55 -32.62
C MET A 22 -3.48 -21.86 -31.86
N GLN A 23 -4.33 -22.77 -32.37
CA GLN A 23 -5.60 -23.16 -31.78
C GLN A 23 -5.46 -23.80 -30.38
N HIS A 24 -4.23 -24.21 -30.02
CA HIS A 24 -3.92 -24.86 -28.74
C HIS A 24 -3.17 -23.95 -27.75
N LEU A 25 -3.02 -22.66 -28.06
CA LEU A 25 -2.37 -21.68 -27.20
C LEU A 25 -3.39 -20.65 -26.75
N ASP A 26 -3.73 -20.67 -25.46
CA ASP A 26 -4.71 -19.77 -24.88
C ASP A 26 -4.31 -18.29 -25.01
N GLY A 27 -5.29 -17.43 -25.27
CA GLY A 27 -5.11 -15.98 -25.33
C GLY A 27 -4.44 -15.45 -26.60
N ILE A 28 -4.35 -16.27 -27.68
CA ILE A 28 -3.87 -15.84 -29.00
C ILE A 28 -5.05 -15.61 -29.93
N SER A 29 -5.07 -14.48 -30.62
CA SER A 29 -6.08 -14.11 -31.62
C SER A 29 -5.44 -13.69 -32.94
N TRP A 30 -6.14 -13.92 -34.05
CA TRP A 30 -5.74 -13.43 -35.36
C TRP A 30 -6.07 -11.93 -35.48
N ASP A 31 -5.11 -11.12 -35.90
CA ASP A 31 -5.29 -9.71 -36.18
C ASP A 31 -5.17 -9.46 -37.70
N GLU A 32 -6.31 -9.26 -38.35
CA GLU A 32 -6.39 -9.01 -39.78
C GLU A 32 -5.62 -7.76 -40.23
N ARG A 33 -5.52 -6.74 -39.35
CA ARG A 33 -4.86 -5.45 -39.67
C ARG A 33 -3.35 -5.65 -39.88
N THR A 34 -2.76 -6.60 -39.18
CA THR A 34 -1.32 -6.88 -39.23
C THR A 34 -0.98 -8.21 -39.88
N ASN A 35 -2.02 -8.95 -40.32
CA ASN A 35 -1.88 -10.29 -40.91
C ASN A 35 -0.98 -11.20 -40.06
N SER A 36 -1.18 -11.17 -38.73
CA SER A 36 -0.40 -11.92 -37.76
C SER A 36 -1.26 -12.35 -36.59
N TYR A 37 -0.81 -13.40 -35.87
CA TYR A 37 -1.39 -13.72 -34.57
C TYR A 37 -0.87 -12.79 -33.52
N ARG A 38 -1.73 -12.41 -32.55
CA ARG A 38 -1.39 -11.53 -31.42
C ARG A 38 -1.81 -12.11 -30.09
N THR A 39 -1.03 -11.78 -29.07
CA THR A 39 -1.35 -12.04 -27.66
C THR A 39 -0.88 -10.86 -26.79
N PRO A 40 -1.51 -10.57 -25.65
CA PRO A 40 -0.97 -9.62 -24.68
C PRO A 40 0.49 -9.94 -24.32
N ALA A 41 1.31 -8.89 -24.12
CA ALA A 41 2.72 -9.06 -23.79
C ALA A 41 2.94 -9.89 -22.53
N ALA A 42 2.05 -9.81 -21.55
CA ALA A 42 2.05 -10.59 -20.32
C ALA A 42 2.09 -12.12 -20.56
N ASN A 43 1.59 -12.58 -21.70
CA ASN A 43 1.57 -14.01 -22.04
C ASN A 43 2.93 -14.53 -22.55
N TYR A 44 3.96 -13.66 -22.66
CA TYR A 44 5.27 -14.04 -23.19
C TYR A 44 5.87 -15.27 -22.50
N ARG A 45 5.90 -15.30 -21.17
CA ARG A 45 6.44 -16.45 -20.41
C ARG A 45 5.69 -17.74 -20.75
N LYS A 46 4.35 -17.70 -20.69
CA LYS A 46 3.50 -18.86 -21.03
C LYS A 46 3.71 -19.32 -22.47
N LEU A 47 3.79 -18.38 -23.41
CA LEU A 47 4.00 -18.65 -24.82
C LEU A 47 5.35 -19.33 -25.07
N VAL A 48 6.44 -18.75 -24.55
CA VAL A 48 7.79 -19.28 -24.73
C VAL A 48 7.93 -20.66 -24.08
N THR A 49 7.40 -20.85 -22.87
CA THR A 49 7.39 -22.15 -22.19
C THR A 49 6.67 -23.20 -23.04
N ALA A 50 5.46 -22.89 -23.51
CA ALA A 50 4.67 -23.80 -24.34
C ALA A 50 5.35 -24.14 -25.69
N LEU A 51 6.05 -23.19 -26.31
CA LEU A 51 6.84 -23.43 -27.53
C LEU A 51 8.02 -24.36 -27.26
N CYS A 52 8.75 -24.17 -26.15
CA CYS A 52 9.86 -25.02 -25.74
C CYS A 52 9.39 -26.46 -25.39
N GLU A 53 8.31 -26.61 -24.61
CA GLU A 53 7.73 -27.92 -24.26
C GLU A 53 7.28 -28.71 -25.50
N LYS A 54 6.77 -28.01 -26.50
CA LYS A 54 6.38 -28.65 -27.79
C LYS A 54 7.51 -28.78 -28.78
N ASN A 55 8.77 -28.46 -28.41
CA ASN A 55 9.94 -28.45 -29.27
C ASN A 55 9.75 -27.66 -30.58
N ILE A 56 9.01 -26.54 -30.51
CA ILE A 56 8.81 -25.66 -31.67
C ILE A 56 9.96 -24.65 -31.74
N SER A 57 10.72 -24.70 -32.82
CA SER A 57 11.81 -23.74 -33.11
C SER A 57 11.26 -22.36 -33.44
N PHE A 58 11.78 -21.32 -32.79
CA PHE A 58 11.36 -19.93 -33.04
C PHE A 58 12.54 -18.96 -32.91
N GLN A 59 12.39 -17.79 -33.54
CA GLN A 59 13.29 -16.64 -33.38
C GLN A 59 12.63 -15.61 -32.47
N ASP A 60 13.29 -15.24 -31.38
CA ASP A 60 12.78 -14.27 -30.43
C ASP A 60 13.35 -12.87 -30.68
N HIS A 61 12.58 -12.03 -31.37
CA HIS A 61 12.87 -10.62 -31.59
C HIS A 61 12.04 -9.71 -30.66
N ALA A 62 11.20 -10.30 -29.81
CA ALA A 62 10.38 -9.51 -28.87
C ALA A 62 11.23 -8.97 -27.71
N ARG A 63 12.16 -9.78 -27.22
CA ARG A 63 12.98 -9.49 -26.04
C ARG A 63 14.15 -8.57 -26.40
N LYS A 64 14.28 -7.43 -25.68
CA LYS A 64 15.40 -6.50 -25.78
C LYS A 64 16.28 -6.46 -24.51
N PHE A 65 16.12 -7.40 -23.60
CA PHE A 65 16.91 -7.52 -22.39
C PHE A 65 17.72 -8.82 -22.38
N SER A 66 18.88 -8.79 -21.73
CA SER A 66 19.76 -9.93 -21.50
C SER A 66 19.91 -10.23 -20.00
N ALA A 67 20.66 -11.27 -19.69
CA ALA A 67 21.11 -11.48 -18.31
C ALA A 67 22.20 -10.46 -17.98
N GLU A 68 22.14 -9.94 -16.74
CA GLU A 68 23.07 -8.97 -16.20
C GLU A 68 23.71 -9.52 -14.92
N THR A 69 24.88 -9.03 -14.59
CA THR A 69 25.51 -9.33 -13.29
C THR A 69 25.55 -8.06 -12.48
N PHE A 70 24.78 -8.03 -11.40
CA PHE A 70 24.76 -6.91 -10.49
C PHE A 70 25.73 -7.13 -9.33
N VAL A 71 26.68 -6.21 -9.17
CA VAL A 71 27.62 -6.21 -8.04
C VAL A 71 27.03 -5.36 -6.91
N LEU A 72 26.88 -5.97 -5.74
CA LEU A 72 26.43 -5.25 -4.55
C LEU A 72 27.61 -4.57 -3.85
N LYS A 73 27.51 -3.26 -3.62
CA LYS A 73 28.48 -2.47 -2.85
C LYS A 73 28.56 -2.84 -1.37
N LYS A 74 27.46 -3.36 -0.84
CA LYS A 74 27.30 -3.71 0.59
C LYS A 74 26.80 -5.15 0.71
N ASN A 75 27.37 -5.90 1.64
CA ASN A 75 26.83 -7.22 1.96
C ASN A 75 25.50 -7.08 2.70
N ILE A 76 24.48 -7.77 2.26
CA ILE A 76 23.17 -7.82 2.90
C ILE A 76 23.15 -9.00 3.86
N ARG A 77 22.78 -8.75 5.11
CA ARG A 77 22.49 -9.79 6.11
C ARG A 77 20.97 -9.89 6.23
N PRO A 78 20.33 -10.82 5.51
CA PRO A 78 18.89 -10.94 5.58
C PRO A 78 18.46 -11.46 6.95
N ARG A 79 17.28 -11.07 7.37
CA ARG A 79 16.58 -11.68 8.49
C ARG A 79 16.00 -13.02 8.06
N SER A 80 15.70 -13.95 8.99
CA SER A 80 15.20 -15.30 8.65
C SER A 80 14.00 -15.24 7.70
N PHE A 81 12.98 -14.47 8.03
CA PHE A 81 11.79 -14.33 7.21
C PHE A 81 12.06 -13.68 5.82
N GLN A 82 13.09 -12.84 5.68
CA GLN A 82 13.50 -12.31 4.38
C GLN A 82 14.17 -13.39 3.52
N SER A 83 14.98 -14.27 4.12
CA SER A 83 15.56 -15.41 3.43
C SER A 83 14.47 -16.39 2.98
N GLU A 84 13.55 -16.73 3.85
CA GLU A 84 12.40 -17.59 3.56
C GLU A 84 11.54 -17.01 2.42
N ALA A 85 11.23 -15.70 2.48
CA ALA A 85 10.49 -15.00 1.42
C ALA A 85 11.24 -15.00 0.09
N ALA A 86 12.57 -14.83 0.14
CA ALA A 86 13.41 -14.87 -1.06
C ALA A 86 13.42 -16.26 -1.68
N GLU A 87 13.62 -17.31 -0.91
CA GLU A 87 13.60 -18.70 -1.37
C GLU A 87 12.24 -19.08 -1.97
N ALA A 88 11.16 -18.74 -1.28
CA ALA A 88 9.79 -18.99 -1.72
C ALA A 88 9.50 -18.31 -3.07
N TRP A 89 9.93 -17.06 -3.26
CA TRP A 89 9.70 -16.37 -4.52
C TRP A 89 10.65 -16.86 -5.63
N LEU A 90 11.91 -17.15 -5.31
CA LEU A 90 12.91 -17.60 -6.29
C LEU A 90 12.56 -18.95 -6.92
N SER A 91 11.77 -19.79 -6.25
CA SER A 91 11.32 -21.07 -6.79
C SER A 91 10.55 -20.91 -8.11
N GLU A 92 9.68 -19.90 -8.18
CA GLU A 92 8.84 -19.62 -9.36
C GLU A 92 9.23 -18.33 -10.09
N LYS A 93 9.90 -17.39 -9.40
CA LYS A 93 10.24 -16.03 -9.87
C LYS A 93 9.00 -15.23 -10.34
N HIS A 94 7.86 -15.56 -9.76
CA HIS A 94 6.56 -15.00 -10.12
C HIS A 94 5.59 -15.15 -8.94
N GLY A 95 5.30 -14.07 -8.23
CA GLY A 95 4.42 -14.12 -7.07
C GLY A 95 4.40 -12.87 -6.22
N VAL A 96 3.52 -12.88 -5.23
CA VAL A 96 3.32 -11.80 -4.26
C VAL A 96 3.95 -12.21 -2.93
N VAL A 97 4.65 -11.26 -2.31
CA VAL A 97 5.21 -11.38 -0.96
C VAL A 97 4.55 -10.32 -0.07
N THR A 98 3.95 -10.76 1.02
CA THR A 98 3.32 -9.90 2.02
C THR A 98 4.22 -9.77 3.24
N LEU A 99 4.73 -8.55 3.46
CA LEU A 99 5.54 -8.18 4.61
C LEU A 99 5.03 -6.89 5.23
N PRO A 100 4.97 -6.78 6.57
CA PRO A 100 4.57 -5.55 7.25
C PRO A 100 5.42 -4.34 6.84
N THR A 101 4.86 -3.14 7.01
CA THR A 101 5.63 -1.90 6.84
C THR A 101 6.78 -1.88 7.86
N GLY A 102 7.99 -1.52 7.43
CA GLY A 102 9.19 -1.55 8.28
C GLY A 102 9.91 -2.90 8.35
N ALA A 103 9.34 -3.98 7.80
CA ALA A 103 10.00 -5.29 7.75
C ALA A 103 11.13 -5.40 6.70
N GLY A 104 11.32 -4.37 5.86
CA GLY A 104 12.42 -4.32 4.90
C GLY A 104 12.09 -4.92 3.53
N LYS A 105 10.87 -4.67 3.00
CA LYS A 105 10.45 -5.03 1.63
C LYS A 105 11.46 -4.59 0.57
N THR A 106 11.99 -3.38 0.69
CA THR A 106 12.98 -2.82 -0.24
C THR A 106 14.27 -3.63 -0.25
N ILE A 107 14.75 -4.07 0.92
CA ILE A 107 15.96 -4.90 1.03
C ILE A 107 15.75 -6.27 0.41
N LEU A 108 14.59 -6.88 0.63
CA LEU A 108 14.22 -8.12 -0.06
C LEU A 108 14.25 -7.95 -1.58
N ALA A 109 13.70 -6.86 -2.11
CA ALA A 109 13.74 -6.60 -3.55
C ALA A 109 15.18 -6.41 -4.05
N VAL A 110 16.05 -5.70 -3.32
CA VAL A 110 17.48 -5.56 -3.66
C VAL A 110 18.14 -6.93 -3.79
N MET A 111 17.91 -7.84 -2.84
CA MET A 111 18.43 -9.22 -2.89
C MET A 111 17.94 -9.94 -4.13
N LEU A 112 16.64 -9.89 -4.42
CA LEU A 112 16.02 -10.58 -5.54
C LEU A 112 16.43 -10.00 -6.89
N ILE A 113 16.64 -8.69 -7.01
CA ILE A 113 17.18 -8.03 -8.21
C ILE A 113 18.61 -8.54 -8.48
N ALA A 114 19.45 -8.56 -7.45
CA ALA A 114 20.83 -9.06 -7.58
C ALA A 114 20.86 -10.53 -8.00
N GLU A 115 20.06 -11.37 -7.35
CA GLU A 115 20.02 -12.82 -7.60
C GLU A 115 19.44 -13.17 -8.98
N THR A 116 18.41 -12.45 -9.43
CA THR A 116 17.80 -12.73 -10.74
C THR A 116 18.67 -12.29 -11.91
N GLY A 117 19.52 -11.29 -11.73
CA GLY A 117 20.39 -10.78 -12.78
C GLY A 117 19.61 -10.37 -14.04
N ARG A 118 18.59 -9.52 -13.89
CA ARG A 118 17.75 -9.05 -15.00
C ARG A 118 17.55 -7.54 -14.95
N PRO A 119 17.56 -6.86 -16.10
CA PRO A 119 17.06 -5.49 -16.16
C PRO A 119 15.71 -5.39 -15.49
N THR A 120 15.57 -4.44 -14.56
CA THR A 120 14.45 -4.38 -13.62
C THR A 120 13.72 -3.05 -13.69
N LEU A 121 12.38 -3.10 -13.79
CA LEU A 121 11.50 -1.95 -13.62
C LEU A 121 10.72 -2.08 -12.31
N ILE A 122 10.88 -1.09 -11.42
CA ILE A 122 10.22 -1.04 -10.13
C ILE A 122 9.08 -0.02 -10.23
N HIS A 123 7.86 -0.47 -9.97
CA HIS A 123 6.66 0.37 -9.97
C HIS A 123 6.35 0.84 -8.56
N VAL A 124 6.12 2.14 -8.40
CA VAL A 124 5.78 2.75 -7.11
C VAL A 124 4.59 3.71 -7.25
N PRO A 125 3.78 3.93 -6.20
CA PRO A 125 2.60 4.79 -6.28
C PRO A 125 2.91 6.29 -6.31
N THR A 126 4.05 6.75 -5.78
CA THR A 126 4.33 8.17 -5.61
C THR A 126 5.75 8.56 -6.03
N ILE A 127 5.94 9.84 -6.39
CA ILE A 127 7.25 10.41 -6.72
C ILE A 127 8.20 10.36 -5.50
N ASP A 128 7.68 10.58 -4.31
CA ASP A 128 8.48 10.53 -3.07
C ASP A 128 9.06 9.12 -2.87
N LEU A 129 8.24 8.09 -3.05
CA LEU A 129 8.69 6.70 -2.97
C LEU A 129 9.67 6.35 -4.10
N MET A 130 9.48 6.90 -5.30
CA MET A 130 10.40 6.73 -6.42
C MET A 130 11.81 7.26 -6.08
N ARG A 131 11.90 8.43 -5.45
CA ARG A 131 13.18 9.01 -5.00
C ARG A 131 13.82 8.18 -3.89
N GLN A 132 13.02 7.75 -2.90
CA GLN A 132 13.47 6.89 -1.81
C GLN A 132 14.03 5.56 -2.33
N TRP A 133 13.35 4.92 -3.28
CA TRP A 133 13.86 3.72 -3.93
C TRP A 133 15.19 3.96 -4.63
N LYS A 134 15.33 5.09 -5.37
CA LYS A 134 16.60 5.45 -6.00
C LYS A 134 17.74 5.58 -4.99
N GLU A 135 17.51 6.26 -3.87
CA GLU A 135 18.51 6.42 -2.81
C GLU A 135 18.97 5.05 -2.29
N VAL A 136 18.01 4.19 -1.90
CA VAL A 136 18.34 2.85 -1.39
C VAL A 136 19.07 2.01 -2.44
N LEU A 137 18.58 1.96 -3.68
CA LEU A 137 19.21 1.19 -4.75
C LEU A 137 20.65 1.69 -5.03
N SER A 138 20.86 3.00 -5.03
CA SER A 138 22.19 3.62 -5.25
C SER A 138 23.16 3.28 -4.12
N GLU A 139 22.69 2.97 -2.91
CA GLU A 139 23.55 2.51 -1.82
C GLU A 139 24.02 1.05 -2.02
N TYR A 140 23.24 0.23 -2.70
CA TYR A 140 23.51 -1.19 -2.85
C TYR A 140 24.11 -1.58 -4.21
N PHE A 141 23.70 -0.91 -5.30
CA PHE A 141 24.17 -1.23 -6.65
C PHE A 141 25.17 -0.21 -7.15
N ASP A 142 26.19 -0.68 -7.86
CA ASP A 142 27.16 0.18 -8.56
C ASP A 142 26.66 0.63 -9.95
N THR A 143 25.54 0.10 -10.37
CA THR A 143 24.86 0.43 -11.62
C THR A 143 24.06 1.72 -11.47
N PRO A 144 24.04 2.61 -12.47
CA PRO A 144 23.19 3.80 -12.46
C PRO A 144 21.71 3.41 -12.31
N ILE A 145 20.98 4.16 -11.48
CA ILE A 145 19.57 3.96 -11.23
C ILE A 145 18.73 4.99 -11.98
N GLY A 146 17.94 4.51 -12.94
CA GLY A 146 17.04 5.32 -13.74
C GLY A 146 15.78 5.75 -13.00
N LEU A 147 15.18 6.85 -13.45
CA LEU A 147 13.90 7.34 -12.96
C LEU A 147 12.94 7.63 -14.11
N LEU A 148 11.69 7.18 -13.96
CA LEU A 148 10.60 7.44 -14.89
C LEU A 148 9.39 8.01 -14.15
N GLY A 149 9.24 9.32 -14.12
CA GLY A 149 8.16 10.01 -13.40
C GLY A 149 8.54 11.40 -12.93
N GLY A 150 7.54 12.21 -12.59
CA GLY A 150 7.78 13.57 -12.12
C GLY A 150 8.52 14.47 -13.11
N GLY A 151 8.34 14.27 -14.42
CA GLY A 151 9.03 14.99 -15.49
C GLY A 151 10.40 14.42 -15.86
N ILE A 152 10.85 13.34 -15.21
CA ILE A 152 12.12 12.65 -15.51
C ILE A 152 11.81 11.45 -16.41
N ASN A 153 12.61 11.26 -17.45
CA ASN A 153 12.58 10.08 -18.32
C ASN A 153 14.04 9.62 -18.55
N ASP A 154 14.56 8.90 -17.57
CA ASP A 154 15.90 8.31 -17.58
C ASP A 154 15.76 6.80 -17.38
N ILE A 155 15.97 6.05 -18.45
CA ILE A 155 15.88 4.60 -18.45
C ILE A 155 17.25 3.97 -18.33
N GLN A 156 17.45 3.20 -17.27
CA GLN A 156 18.67 2.45 -16.96
C GLN A 156 18.33 0.98 -16.76
N THR A 157 19.35 0.14 -16.60
CA THR A 157 19.17 -1.31 -16.33
C THR A 157 18.32 -1.59 -15.09
N ILE A 158 18.41 -0.75 -14.07
CA ILE A 158 17.50 -0.72 -12.93
C ILE A 158 16.80 0.64 -12.98
N THR A 159 15.49 0.65 -13.17
CA THR A 159 14.68 1.87 -13.28
C THR A 159 13.54 1.84 -12.29
N VAL A 160 13.29 2.96 -11.63
CA VAL A 160 12.12 3.16 -10.75
C VAL A 160 11.14 4.07 -11.45
N ALA A 161 9.89 3.65 -11.56
CA ALA A 161 8.83 4.37 -12.24
C ALA A 161 7.61 4.56 -11.35
N THR A 162 6.90 5.69 -11.47
CA THR A 162 5.54 5.76 -10.94
C THR A 162 4.60 4.92 -11.81
N TYR A 163 3.53 4.35 -11.21
CA TYR A 163 2.53 3.57 -11.97
C TYR A 163 1.99 4.34 -13.17
N ASP A 164 1.69 5.64 -13.00
CA ASP A 164 1.17 6.49 -14.07
C ASP A 164 2.18 6.64 -15.22
N SER A 165 3.46 6.86 -14.89
CA SER A 165 4.49 7.01 -15.90
C SER A 165 4.80 5.69 -16.61
N ALA A 166 4.87 4.58 -15.87
CA ALA A 166 5.03 3.25 -16.45
C ALA A 166 3.90 2.92 -17.43
N LEU A 167 2.65 3.29 -17.09
CA LEU A 167 1.48 3.11 -17.96
C LEU A 167 1.63 3.83 -19.30
N ILE A 168 2.08 5.09 -19.28
CA ILE A 168 2.27 5.90 -20.50
C ILE A 168 3.32 5.26 -21.41
N HIS A 169 4.37 4.69 -20.84
CA HIS A 169 5.54 4.21 -21.57
C HIS A 169 5.52 2.71 -21.91
N VAL A 170 4.63 1.91 -21.30
CA VAL A 170 4.65 0.44 -21.44
C VAL A 170 4.52 -0.04 -22.89
N THR A 171 3.78 0.69 -23.73
CA THR A 171 3.61 0.35 -25.16
C THR A 171 4.92 0.37 -25.94
N HIS A 172 5.93 1.12 -25.49
CA HIS A 172 7.23 1.24 -26.15
C HIS A 172 8.37 0.59 -25.37
N GLN A 173 8.21 0.45 -24.04
CA GLN A 173 9.26 -0.02 -23.13
C GLN A 173 8.94 -1.37 -22.49
N GLY A 174 7.79 -1.97 -22.77
CA GLY A 174 7.35 -3.22 -22.15
C GLY A 174 8.23 -4.43 -22.46
N ASN A 175 9.21 -4.31 -23.36
CA ASN A 175 10.15 -5.35 -23.70
C ASN A 175 11.61 -5.08 -23.30
N LEU A 176 11.85 -4.04 -22.49
CA LEU A 176 13.19 -3.67 -22.04
C LEU A 176 13.62 -4.35 -20.74
N PHE A 177 12.66 -4.84 -19.95
CA PHE A 177 12.92 -5.37 -18.61
C PHE A 177 12.56 -6.85 -18.51
N GLY A 178 13.36 -7.59 -17.75
CA GLY A 178 13.16 -9.02 -17.48
C GLY A 178 12.52 -9.29 -16.13
N LEU A 179 12.57 -8.31 -15.22
CA LEU A 179 11.92 -8.36 -13.92
C LEU A 179 11.06 -7.11 -13.71
N LEU A 180 9.80 -7.30 -13.32
CA LEU A 180 8.95 -6.24 -12.77
C LEU A 180 8.83 -6.41 -11.27
N VAL A 181 9.06 -5.32 -10.53
CA VAL A 181 8.77 -5.22 -9.10
C VAL A 181 7.63 -4.24 -8.92
N PHE A 182 6.56 -4.65 -8.27
CA PHE A 182 5.41 -3.81 -7.95
C PHE A 182 5.39 -3.55 -6.46
N ASP A 183 5.90 -2.39 -6.05
CA ASP A 183 5.79 -1.95 -4.65
C ASP A 183 4.40 -1.40 -4.41
N GLU A 184 3.87 -1.68 -3.20
CA GLU A 184 2.45 -1.49 -2.85
C GLU A 184 1.54 -2.07 -3.94
N CYS A 185 1.78 -3.34 -4.30
CA CYS A 185 1.19 -4.02 -5.46
C CYS A 185 -0.34 -4.12 -5.41
N HIS A 186 -0.97 -3.81 -4.26
CA HIS A 186 -2.41 -3.66 -4.15
C HIS A 186 -2.99 -2.51 -5.02
N HIS A 187 -2.14 -1.61 -5.55
CA HIS A 187 -2.54 -0.63 -6.55
C HIS A 187 -2.69 -1.22 -7.96
N LEU A 188 -2.02 -2.33 -8.24
CA LEU A 188 -1.95 -2.92 -9.58
C LEU A 188 -3.31 -3.35 -10.16
N PRO A 189 -4.28 -3.91 -9.40
CA PRO A 189 -5.61 -4.24 -9.91
C PRO A 189 -6.50 -3.04 -10.29
N GLY A 190 -6.00 -1.80 -10.14
CA GLY A 190 -6.70 -0.60 -10.62
C GLY A 190 -6.92 -0.67 -12.14
N GLU A 191 -8.05 -0.12 -12.63
CA GLU A 191 -8.47 -0.22 -14.04
C GLU A 191 -7.38 0.17 -15.05
N GLN A 192 -6.56 1.16 -14.72
CA GLN A 192 -5.46 1.60 -15.58
C GLN A 192 -4.14 0.90 -15.24
N ASN A 193 -3.82 0.75 -13.96
CA ASN A 193 -2.53 0.23 -13.51
C ASN A 193 -2.23 -1.20 -14.00
N GLN A 194 -3.27 -2.04 -14.14
CA GLN A 194 -3.11 -3.40 -14.66
C GLN A 194 -2.42 -3.45 -16.04
N PHE A 195 -2.57 -2.40 -16.85
CA PHE A 195 -1.94 -2.36 -18.17
C PHE A 195 -0.41 -2.26 -18.11
N THR A 196 0.17 -1.79 -16.99
CA THR A 196 1.64 -1.79 -16.80
C THR A 196 2.19 -3.23 -16.77
N ALA A 197 1.44 -4.17 -16.20
CA ALA A 197 1.78 -5.58 -16.19
C ALA A 197 1.37 -6.30 -17.48
N LEU A 198 0.17 -6.00 -18.02
CA LEU A 198 -0.35 -6.64 -19.24
C LEU A 198 0.48 -6.30 -20.47
N GLY A 199 0.99 -5.06 -20.56
CA GLY A 199 1.79 -4.56 -21.69
C GLY A 199 3.27 -4.93 -21.64
N SER A 200 3.74 -5.67 -20.62
CA SER A 200 5.15 -6.05 -20.48
C SER A 200 5.38 -7.54 -20.66
N ILE A 201 6.45 -7.87 -21.39
CA ILE A 201 6.91 -9.25 -21.62
C ILE A 201 7.75 -9.80 -20.44
N ALA A 202 8.05 -9.01 -19.42
CA ALA A 202 8.89 -9.44 -18.30
C ALA A 202 8.41 -10.77 -17.72
N PRO A 203 9.25 -11.83 -17.78
CA PRO A 203 8.86 -13.15 -17.31
C PRO A 203 8.89 -13.29 -15.78
N PHE A 204 9.63 -12.42 -15.09
CA PHE A 204 9.72 -12.42 -13.63
C PHE A 204 8.93 -11.26 -13.07
N ARG A 205 8.14 -11.54 -12.01
CA ARG A 205 7.24 -10.55 -11.40
C ARG A 205 7.22 -10.71 -9.90
N LEU A 206 7.51 -9.64 -9.19
CA LEU A 206 7.49 -9.56 -7.74
C LEU A 206 6.47 -8.52 -7.30
N GLY A 207 5.41 -8.95 -6.64
CA GLY A 207 4.49 -8.07 -5.94
C GLY A 207 4.90 -7.92 -4.47
N LEU A 208 5.00 -6.69 -3.97
CA LEU A 208 5.31 -6.38 -2.57
C LEU A 208 4.16 -5.57 -1.98
N THR A 209 3.65 -5.99 -0.83
CA THR A 209 2.62 -5.25 -0.10
C THR A 209 2.66 -5.57 1.39
N ALA A 210 2.07 -4.72 2.21
CA ALA A 210 1.83 -5.03 3.63
C ALA A 210 0.48 -5.72 3.84
N THR A 211 -0.47 -5.53 2.93
CA THR A 211 -1.83 -6.11 2.97
C THR A 211 -2.29 -6.31 1.54
N PRO A 212 -2.49 -7.55 1.09
CA PRO A 212 -2.99 -7.85 -0.25
C PRO A 212 -4.50 -7.59 -0.37
N GLU A 213 -5.23 -7.61 0.76
CA GLU A 213 -6.69 -7.48 0.80
C GLU A 213 -7.15 -6.12 0.26
N ARG A 214 -8.20 -6.15 -0.53
CA ARG A 214 -8.81 -4.96 -1.13
C ARG A 214 -10.28 -4.84 -0.73
N ALA A 215 -10.72 -3.62 -0.53
CA ALA A 215 -12.13 -3.34 -0.22
C ALA A 215 -13.09 -3.66 -1.39
N ASP A 216 -12.56 -3.74 -2.62
CA ASP A 216 -13.32 -4.06 -3.84
C ASP A 216 -13.25 -5.54 -4.25
N GLY A 217 -12.54 -6.40 -3.48
CA GLY A 217 -12.44 -7.84 -3.73
C GLY A 217 -11.68 -8.23 -5.00
N LYS A 218 -10.83 -7.33 -5.51
CA LYS A 218 -10.05 -7.56 -6.75
C LYS A 218 -8.66 -8.16 -6.50
N GLU A 219 -8.45 -8.87 -5.39
CA GLU A 219 -7.17 -9.54 -5.07
C GLU A 219 -6.83 -10.61 -6.11
N GLN A 220 -7.84 -11.27 -6.66
CA GLN A 220 -7.64 -12.28 -7.70
C GLN A 220 -6.91 -11.71 -8.93
N VAL A 221 -7.24 -10.48 -9.33
CA VAL A 221 -6.57 -9.79 -10.45
C VAL A 221 -5.09 -9.55 -10.14
N LEU A 222 -4.74 -9.24 -8.87
CA LEU A 222 -3.34 -9.12 -8.47
C LEU A 222 -2.57 -10.43 -8.68
N TYR A 223 -3.16 -11.54 -8.26
CA TYR A 223 -2.53 -12.86 -8.41
C TYR A 223 -2.45 -13.32 -9.87
N GLU A 224 -3.38 -12.95 -10.71
CA GLU A 224 -3.31 -13.19 -12.16
C GLU A 224 -2.17 -12.42 -12.82
N LEU A 225 -1.89 -11.19 -12.37
CA LEU A 225 -0.88 -10.30 -12.93
C LEU A 225 0.54 -10.56 -12.40
N CYS A 226 0.68 -10.87 -11.10
CA CYS A 226 1.97 -11.05 -10.42
C CYS A 226 2.33 -12.50 -10.13
N GLY A 227 1.35 -13.42 -10.12
CA GLY A 227 1.49 -14.77 -9.60
C GLY A 227 0.92 -14.92 -8.19
N PRO A 228 0.87 -16.16 -7.65
CA PRO A 228 0.25 -16.46 -6.38
C PRO A 228 0.95 -15.75 -5.21
N LEU A 229 0.27 -15.71 -4.07
CA LEU A 229 0.89 -15.37 -2.79
C LEU A 229 1.90 -16.47 -2.43
N CYS A 230 3.19 -16.16 -2.47
CA CYS A 230 4.26 -17.13 -2.23
C CYS A 230 4.81 -17.06 -0.80
N TYR A 231 4.69 -15.92 -0.14
CA TYR A 231 5.10 -15.77 1.26
C TYR A 231 4.29 -14.68 1.96
N GLU A 232 3.93 -14.94 3.21
CA GLU A 232 3.24 -13.98 4.06
C GLU A 232 3.75 -14.08 5.49
N VAL A 233 3.97 -12.93 6.12
CA VAL A 233 4.21 -12.81 7.56
C VAL A 233 3.44 -11.63 8.10
N HIS A 234 2.79 -11.83 9.23
CA HIS A 234 1.96 -10.82 9.86
C HIS A 234 2.74 -9.95 10.84
N ILE A 235 2.18 -8.77 11.18
CA ILE A 235 2.83 -7.77 12.03
C ILE A 235 3.05 -8.29 13.46
N ASP A 236 2.12 -9.09 13.99
CA ASP A 236 2.16 -9.73 15.30
C ASP A 236 3.32 -10.74 15.42
N GLU A 237 3.61 -11.49 14.36
CA GLU A 237 4.71 -12.46 14.31
C GLU A 237 6.10 -11.81 14.41
N LEU A 238 6.22 -10.56 13.93
CA LEU A 238 7.48 -9.79 13.96
C LEU A 238 7.60 -8.86 15.18
N SER A 239 6.52 -8.67 15.93
CA SER A 239 6.51 -7.81 17.12
C SER A 239 7.43 -8.34 18.20
N GLY A 240 8.19 -7.45 18.86
CA GLY A 240 9.17 -7.81 19.88
C GLY A 240 10.45 -8.49 19.37
N ARG A 241 10.51 -8.90 18.10
CA ARG A 241 11.70 -9.51 17.47
C ARG A 241 12.35 -8.56 16.46
N THR A 242 11.61 -8.14 15.47
CA THR A 242 12.07 -7.32 14.36
C THR A 242 11.41 -5.95 14.35
N LEU A 243 10.17 -5.88 14.82
CA LEU A 243 9.42 -4.66 15.07
C LEU A 243 9.37 -4.39 16.57
N ALA A 244 9.25 -3.12 16.97
CA ALA A 244 9.07 -2.76 18.36
C ALA A 244 7.79 -3.41 18.92
N PRO A 245 7.78 -3.88 20.17
CA PRO A 245 6.54 -4.27 20.80
C PRO A 245 5.58 -3.09 20.86
N TYR A 246 4.28 -3.35 20.66
CA TYR A 246 3.29 -2.30 20.59
C TYR A 246 2.01 -2.63 21.34
N VAL A 247 1.32 -1.57 21.72
CA VAL A 247 -0.02 -1.63 22.32
C VAL A 247 -0.96 -0.78 21.47
N VAL A 248 -2.16 -1.29 21.18
CA VAL A 248 -3.24 -0.52 20.58
C VAL A 248 -4.31 -0.26 21.62
N GLU A 249 -4.51 1.00 21.97
CA GLU A 249 -5.49 1.44 22.95
C GLU A 249 -6.60 2.23 22.27
N THR A 250 -7.84 1.75 22.39
CA THR A 250 -9.01 2.50 21.94
C THR A 250 -9.59 3.33 23.07
N ILE A 251 -9.68 4.62 22.86
CA ILE A 251 -10.27 5.58 23.79
C ILE A 251 -11.63 6.00 23.26
N GLU A 252 -12.68 5.63 23.99
CA GLU A 252 -14.03 6.09 23.71
C GLU A 252 -14.18 7.51 24.23
N VAL A 253 -14.63 8.41 23.34
CA VAL A 253 -14.80 9.84 23.64
C VAL A 253 -16.28 10.18 23.55
N ASP A 254 -16.83 10.68 24.64
CA ASP A 254 -18.19 11.23 24.63
C ASP A 254 -18.22 12.57 23.90
N MET A 255 -19.16 12.73 22.97
CA MET A 255 -19.37 14.02 22.31
C MET A 255 -19.85 15.06 23.30
N ARG A 256 -19.55 16.33 23.03
CA ARG A 256 -20.17 17.44 23.77
C ARG A 256 -21.69 17.43 23.57
N PRO A 257 -22.50 17.89 24.54
CA PRO A 257 -23.95 17.78 24.45
C PRO A 257 -24.54 18.33 23.15
N GLU A 258 -24.05 19.48 22.69
CA GLU A 258 -24.53 20.15 21.48
C GLU A 258 -24.15 19.35 20.21
N GLU A 259 -22.96 18.73 20.19
CA GLU A 259 -22.50 17.86 19.09
C GLU A 259 -23.32 16.57 19.05
N ARG A 260 -23.67 16.03 20.22
CA ARG A 260 -24.49 14.81 20.34
C ARG A 260 -25.90 15.07 19.81
N GLU A 261 -26.53 16.14 20.21
CA GLU A 261 -27.86 16.52 19.74
C GLU A 261 -27.88 16.69 18.22
N GLN A 262 -26.93 17.41 17.65
CA GLN A 262 -26.81 17.60 16.21
C GLN A 262 -26.56 16.28 15.48
N TYR A 263 -25.74 15.38 16.06
CA TYR A 263 -25.48 14.05 15.51
C TYR A 263 -26.76 13.23 15.45
N GLU A 264 -27.55 13.20 16.52
CA GLU A 264 -28.80 12.43 16.62
C GLU A 264 -29.86 12.94 15.65
N ILE A 265 -30.08 14.25 15.59
CA ILE A 265 -30.98 14.88 14.62
C ILE A 265 -30.59 14.54 13.19
N SER A 266 -29.30 14.65 12.89
CA SER A 266 -28.77 14.32 11.54
C SER A 266 -28.90 12.84 11.22
N ARG A 267 -28.65 11.96 12.19
CA ARG A 267 -28.79 10.51 12.04
C ARG A 267 -30.24 10.13 11.78
N GLU A 268 -31.16 10.66 12.54
CA GLU A 268 -32.60 10.41 12.36
C GLU A 268 -33.05 10.85 10.96
N CYS A 269 -32.69 12.06 10.55
CA CYS A 269 -33.06 12.60 9.24
C CYS A 269 -32.66 11.69 8.07
N TYR A 270 -31.40 11.21 8.04
CA TYR A 270 -30.98 10.35 6.93
C TYR A 270 -31.48 8.91 7.06
N THR A 271 -31.59 8.36 8.27
CA THR A 271 -32.12 6.99 8.47
C THR A 271 -33.59 6.90 8.13
N ASP A 272 -34.37 7.93 8.40
CA ASP A 272 -35.76 8.02 7.97
C ASP A 272 -35.91 8.03 6.47
N PHE A 273 -35.02 8.77 5.78
CA PHE A 273 -34.99 8.74 4.32
C PHE A 273 -34.64 7.36 3.78
N LEU A 274 -33.62 6.67 4.36
CA LEU A 274 -33.27 5.29 3.97
C LEU A 274 -34.47 4.35 4.12
N ARG A 275 -35.19 4.47 5.25
CA ARG A 275 -36.37 3.64 5.54
C ARG A 275 -37.49 3.88 4.53
N LYS A 276 -37.83 5.16 4.28
CA LYS A 276 -38.85 5.55 3.30
C LYS A 276 -38.49 5.13 1.87
N ALA A 277 -37.24 5.29 1.48
CA ALA A 277 -36.77 4.92 0.16
C ALA A 277 -36.42 3.42 0.00
N ARG A 278 -36.56 2.61 1.08
CA ARG A 278 -36.22 1.19 1.15
C ARG A 278 -34.79 0.88 0.69
N ILE A 279 -33.84 1.71 1.13
CA ILE A 279 -32.42 1.55 0.80
C ILE A 279 -31.69 0.84 1.93
N SER A 280 -30.92 -0.19 1.61
CA SER A 280 -30.05 -0.90 2.56
C SER A 280 -28.59 -0.80 2.12
N PHE A 281 -27.70 -0.36 3.02
CA PHE A 281 -26.25 -0.36 2.77
C PHE A 281 -25.60 -1.76 2.90
N GLN A 282 -26.35 -2.78 3.30
CA GLN A 282 -25.87 -4.17 3.24
C GLN A 282 -25.86 -4.73 1.81
N HIS A 283 -26.64 -4.12 0.91
CA HIS A 283 -26.64 -4.49 -0.50
C HIS A 283 -25.48 -3.83 -1.23
N PRO A 284 -24.74 -4.53 -2.12
CA PRO A 284 -23.58 -3.96 -2.84
C PRO A 284 -23.87 -2.66 -3.61
N SER A 285 -25.07 -2.51 -4.17
CA SER A 285 -25.51 -1.30 -4.87
C SER A 285 -26.16 -0.25 -3.95
N GLY A 286 -26.31 -0.51 -2.66
CA GLY A 286 -27.05 0.36 -1.73
C GLY A 286 -26.54 1.79 -1.69
N TRP A 287 -25.22 1.96 -1.71
CA TRP A 287 -24.61 3.29 -1.75
C TRP A 287 -24.91 4.04 -3.06
N ALA A 288 -24.78 3.38 -4.20
CA ALA A 288 -25.09 3.98 -5.50
C ALA A 288 -26.56 4.38 -5.61
N ILE A 289 -27.47 3.52 -5.10
CA ILE A 289 -28.91 3.83 -5.03
C ILE A 289 -29.16 5.05 -4.12
N PHE A 290 -28.51 5.11 -2.96
CA PHE A 290 -28.63 6.25 -2.04
C PHE A 290 -28.20 7.55 -2.72
N LEU A 291 -27.00 7.60 -3.35
CA LEU A 291 -26.53 8.77 -4.07
C LEU A 291 -27.51 9.24 -5.14
N ARG A 292 -28.02 8.32 -5.97
CA ARG A 292 -28.99 8.63 -7.00
C ARG A 292 -30.27 9.19 -6.40
N ARG A 293 -30.89 8.50 -5.45
CA ARG A 293 -32.15 8.92 -4.82
C ARG A 293 -32.02 10.25 -4.07
N THR A 294 -30.88 10.52 -3.47
CA THR A 294 -30.65 11.79 -2.77
C THR A 294 -30.51 12.99 -3.71
N SER A 295 -30.15 12.78 -4.97
CA SER A 295 -30.09 13.86 -5.98
C SER A 295 -31.46 14.20 -6.58
N GLU A 296 -32.43 13.28 -6.52
CA GLU A 296 -33.72 13.38 -7.22
C GLU A 296 -34.75 14.29 -6.51
N SER A 297 -34.60 14.55 -5.19
CA SER A 297 -35.58 15.31 -4.42
C SER A 297 -34.96 16.28 -3.39
N PRO A 298 -35.69 17.33 -2.97
CA PRO A 298 -35.26 18.21 -1.87
C PRO A 298 -35.04 17.44 -0.56
N GLU A 299 -35.90 16.48 -0.22
CA GLU A 299 -35.81 15.63 0.95
C GLU A 299 -34.55 14.74 0.86
N GLY A 300 -34.27 14.20 -0.32
CA GLY A 300 -33.05 13.43 -0.58
C GLY A 300 -31.79 14.26 -0.34
N ARG A 301 -31.74 15.48 -0.89
CA ARG A 301 -30.62 16.41 -0.65
C ARG A 301 -30.44 16.76 0.82
N LYS A 302 -31.54 16.93 1.56
CA LYS A 302 -31.51 17.14 3.02
C LYS A 302 -30.93 15.92 3.73
N ALA A 303 -31.37 14.72 3.36
CA ALA A 303 -30.87 13.47 3.94
C ALA A 303 -29.36 13.25 3.63
N PHE A 304 -28.89 13.62 2.45
CA PHE A 304 -27.47 13.54 2.11
C PHE A 304 -26.62 14.52 2.92
N LYS A 305 -27.08 15.76 3.08
CA LYS A 305 -26.42 16.73 3.98
C LYS A 305 -26.36 16.23 5.42
N ALA A 306 -27.46 15.65 5.91
CA ALA A 306 -27.53 15.08 7.25
C ALA A 306 -26.58 13.89 7.42
N TYR A 307 -26.46 13.02 6.40
CA TYR A 307 -25.50 11.93 6.38
C TYR A 307 -24.05 12.45 6.47
N LEU A 308 -23.70 13.50 5.70
CA LEU A 308 -22.36 14.09 5.75
C LEU A 308 -22.08 14.75 7.10
N LEU A 309 -23.06 15.47 7.65
CA LEU A 309 -22.92 16.16 8.94
C LEU A 309 -22.73 15.17 10.09
N GLN A 310 -23.56 14.14 10.19
CA GLN A 310 -23.41 13.12 11.24
C GLN A 310 -22.06 12.39 11.14
N LYS A 311 -21.58 12.11 9.91
CA LYS A 311 -20.27 11.52 9.68
C LYS A 311 -19.15 12.47 10.14
N LYS A 312 -19.23 13.76 9.80
CA LYS A 312 -18.28 14.78 10.24
C LYS A 312 -18.24 14.89 11.76
N LEU A 313 -19.40 14.96 12.42
CA LEU A 313 -19.49 15.05 13.88
C LEU A 313 -18.88 13.83 14.58
N SER A 314 -19.12 12.61 14.06
CA SER A 314 -18.52 11.40 14.66
C SER A 314 -17.00 11.34 14.49
N GLN A 315 -16.47 11.83 13.38
CA GLN A 315 -15.04 11.73 13.06
C GLN A 315 -14.22 12.91 13.59
N ALA A 316 -14.82 14.10 13.73
CA ALA A 316 -14.11 15.35 14.00
C ALA A 316 -14.75 16.18 15.13
N SER A 317 -15.28 15.50 16.18
CA SER A 317 -15.85 16.20 17.34
C SER A 317 -14.80 17.05 18.09
N GLY A 318 -15.24 18.13 18.71
CA GLY A 318 -14.41 18.97 19.58
C GLY A 318 -13.86 18.18 20.77
N ALA A 319 -14.69 17.30 21.34
CA ALA A 319 -14.27 16.43 22.44
C ALA A 319 -13.06 15.56 22.12
N LYS A 320 -12.94 15.07 20.86
CA LYS A 320 -11.72 14.33 20.43
C LYS A 320 -10.48 15.23 20.41
N VAL A 321 -10.63 16.50 20.03
CA VAL A 321 -9.52 17.47 20.04
C VAL A 321 -9.06 17.74 21.46
N ASP A 322 -10.00 17.88 22.41
CA ASP A 322 -9.69 18.05 23.83
C ASP A 322 -8.93 16.81 24.37
N ARG A 323 -9.43 15.61 24.08
CA ARG A 323 -8.79 14.36 24.50
C ARG A 323 -7.42 14.15 23.84
N LEU A 324 -7.26 14.55 22.59
CA LEU A 324 -5.95 14.54 21.91
C LEU A 324 -4.94 15.41 22.66
N TRP A 325 -5.33 16.58 23.10
CA TRP A 325 -4.46 17.48 23.86
C TRP A 325 -4.01 16.85 25.18
N GLU A 326 -4.92 16.21 25.91
CA GLU A 326 -4.58 15.49 27.15
C GLU A 326 -3.53 14.40 26.88
N LEU A 327 -3.69 13.60 25.81
CA LEU A 327 -2.72 12.57 25.43
C LEU A 327 -1.37 13.17 25.05
N ILE A 328 -1.34 14.28 24.32
CA ILE A 328 -0.12 15.00 23.99
C ILE A 328 0.62 15.42 25.26
N GLN A 329 -0.11 15.90 26.28
CA GLN A 329 0.48 16.30 27.57
C GLN A 329 1.02 15.09 28.37
N GLN A 330 0.36 13.93 28.29
CA GLN A 330 0.80 12.68 28.94
C GLN A 330 2.11 12.16 28.34
N HIS A 331 2.32 12.38 27.03
CA HIS A 331 3.48 11.89 26.28
C HIS A 331 4.53 12.97 26.01
N LYS A 332 4.67 13.95 26.90
CA LYS A 332 5.73 14.96 26.79
C LYS A 332 7.11 14.30 26.71
N GLY A 333 7.84 14.64 25.64
CA GLY A 333 9.17 14.09 25.37
C GLY A 333 9.18 12.94 24.35
N ASP A 334 8.03 12.36 24.03
CA ASP A 334 7.91 11.37 22.97
C ASP A 334 7.78 11.99 21.60
N ARG A 335 8.22 11.26 20.56
CA ARG A 335 7.90 11.60 19.19
C ARG A 335 6.53 11.04 18.83
N MET A 336 5.64 11.92 18.34
CA MET A 336 4.24 11.60 18.14
C MET A 336 3.80 11.86 16.70
N LEU A 337 3.00 10.95 16.14
CA LEU A 337 2.31 11.11 14.88
C LEU A 337 0.81 11.17 15.12
N VAL A 338 0.18 12.26 14.69
CA VAL A 338 -1.27 12.44 14.78
C VAL A 338 -1.89 12.24 13.40
N PHE A 339 -2.74 11.23 13.25
CA PHE A 339 -3.38 10.86 11.99
C PHE A 339 -4.84 11.33 11.96
N THR A 340 -5.21 12.00 10.86
CA THR A 340 -6.60 12.41 10.59
C THR A 340 -7.08 11.83 9.26
N GLN A 341 -8.41 11.78 9.08
CA GLN A 341 -9.02 11.30 7.84
C GLN A 341 -8.98 12.35 6.73
N ASP A 342 -9.04 13.63 7.08
CA ASP A 342 -9.13 14.74 6.16
C ASP A 342 -8.22 15.90 6.56
N ASN A 343 -8.01 16.83 5.63
CA ASN A 343 -7.13 17.98 5.84
C ASN A 343 -7.75 19.02 6.78
N GLU A 344 -9.07 19.17 6.79
CA GLU A 344 -9.74 20.16 7.64
C GLU A 344 -9.43 19.90 9.12
N MET A 345 -9.54 18.62 9.53
CA MET A 345 -9.21 18.22 10.90
C MET A 345 -7.71 18.36 11.20
N ALA A 346 -6.84 18.01 10.23
CA ALA A 346 -5.40 18.19 10.38
C ALA A 346 -5.04 19.68 10.62
N TYR A 347 -5.56 20.58 9.81
CA TYR A 347 -5.32 22.02 9.99
C TYR A 347 -5.96 22.56 11.26
N ARG A 348 -7.15 22.08 11.65
CA ARG A 348 -7.79 22.47 12.93
C ARG A 348 -6.89 22.11 14.12
N ILE A 349 -6.34 20.91 14.16
CA ILE A 349 -5.42 20.48 15.22
C ILE A 349 -4.14 21.30 15.17
N GLY A 350 -3.53 21.47 13.97
CA GLY A 350 -2.33 22.27 13.79
C GLY A 350 -2.48 23.71 14.27
N ASN A 351 -3.59 24.36 13.94
CA ASN A 351 -3.88 25.74 14.36
C ASN A 351 -4.14 25.84 15.88
N ASN A 352 -4.89 24.88 16.46
CA ASN A 352 -5.22 24.92 17.88
C ASN A 352 -3.99 24.73 18.77
N PHE A 353 -3.06 23.90 18.34
CA PHE A 353 -1.91 23.49 19.17
C PHE A 353 -0.56 23.96 18.61
N LEU A 354 -0.57 24.79 17.56
CA LEU A 354 0.63 25.32 16.87
C LEU A 354 1.59 24.20 16.43
N LEU A 355 1.04 23.15 15.83
CA LEU A 355 1.77 21.97 15.38
C LEU A 355 1.99 21.98 13.86
N PRO A 356 3.11 21.47 13.35
CA PRO A 356 3.33 21.31 11.93
C PRO A 356 2.34 20.29 11.32
N VAL A 357 1.81 20.63 10.13
CA VAL A 357 0.79 19.83 9.45
C VAL A 357 1.27 19.41 8.08
N LEU A 358 1.24 18.10 7.81
CA LEU A 358 1.54 17.52 6.51
C LEU A 358 0.25 17.03 5.82
N THR A 359 -0.06 17.65 4.66
CA THR A 359 -1.16 17.24 3.80
C THR A 359 -0.68 17.07 2.36
N HIS A 360 -1.55 16.63 1.45
CA HIS A 360 -1.22 16.56 0.04
C HIS A 360 -1.02 17.95 -0.61
N HIS A 361 -1.44 19.03 0.05
CA HIS A 361 -1.19 20.40 -0.39
C HIS A 361 0.19 20.92 0.04
N THR A 362 0.87 20.25 0.99
CA THR A 362 2.21 20.66 1.45
C THR A 362 3.21 20.46 0.33
N LYS A 363 3.88 21.53 -0.09
CA LYS A 363 4.88 21.51 -1.16
C LYS A 363 6.10 20.66 -0.75
N LEU A 364 6.75 20.06 -1.74
CA LEU A 364 7.84 19.12 -1.50
C LEU A 364 8.98 19.71 -0.62
N PRO A 365 9.52 20.94 -0.85
CA PRO A 365 10.57 21.51 0.00
C PRO A 365 10.11 21.70 1.47
N GLU A 366 8.87 22.13 1.67
CA GLU A 366 8.29 22.31 3.00
C GLU A 366 8.09 20.97 3.71
N ARG A 367 7.64 19.93 2.98
CA ARG A 367 7.50 18.57 3.47
C ARG A 367 8.85 18.01 3.94
N GLU A 368 9.89 18.16 3.14
CA GLU A 368 11.26 17.73 3.48
C GLU A 368 11.77 18.46 4.74
N ALA A 369 11.51 19.77 4.86
CA ALA A 369 11.88 20.54 6.04
C ALA A 369 11.18 20.02 7.31
N PHE A 370 9.84 19.80 7.26
CA PHE A 370 9.10 19.26 8.41
C PHE A 370 9.57 17.86 8.80
N LEU A 371 9.81 16.97 7.83
CA LEU A 371 10.32 15.64 8.12
C LEU A 371 11.74 15.68 8.70
N LYS A 372 12.59 16.60 8.26
CA LYS A 372 13.92 16.82 8.81
C LYS A 372 13.85 17.30 10.26
N SER A 373 13.02 18.31 10.56
CA SER A 373 12.84 18.83 11.93
C SER A 373 12.18 17.80 12.85
N PHE A 374 11.32 16.93 12.32
CA PHE A 374 10.81 15.79 13.09
C PHE A 374 11.88 14.73 13.36
N ARG A 375 12.79 14.44 12.40
CA ARG A 375 13.93 13.54 12.60
C ARG A 375 14.90 14.04 13.66
N SER A 376 15.20 15.34 13.65
CA SER A 376 16.10 15.97 14.65
C SER A 376 15.47 16.05 16.04
N GLY A 377 14.14 15.98 16.14
CA GLY A 377 13.39 16.18 17.40
C GLY A 377 13.05 17.65 17.68
N GLU A 378 13.39 18.56 16.79
CA GLU A 378 13.00 19.98 16.85
C GLU A 378 11.47 20.14 16.87
N TYR A 379 10.77 19.34 16.01
CA TYR A 379 9.34 19.18 16.06
C TYR A 379 8.98 17.75 16.52
N PRO A 380 8.74 17.54 17.81
CA PRO A 380 8.46 16.19 18.33
C PRO A 380 7.09 15.65 17.90
N ILE A 381 6.19 16.51 17.44
CA ILE A 381 4.82 16.14 17.06
C ILE A 381 4.57 16.57 15.62
N LEU A 382 3.98 15.67 14.83
CA LEU A 382 3.61 15.93 13.45
C LEU A 382 2.17 15.49 13.21
N VAL A 383 1.36 16.42 12.72
CA VAL A 383 -0.04 16.13 12.34
C VAL A 383 -0.10 15.82 10.85
N THR A 384 -0.83 14.77 10.48
CA THR A 384 -0.94 14.38 9.08
C THR A 384 -2.34 13.90 8.72
N SER A 385 -2.73 14.14 7.48
CA SER A 385 -3.86 13.46 6.86
C SER A 385 -3.40 12.16 6.18
N LYS A 386 -3.98 11.78 5.06
CA LYS A 386 -3.65 10.54 4.34
C LYS A 386 -2.25 10.45 3.74
N VAL A 387 -1.51 11.56 3.65
CA VAL A 387 -0.23 11.66 2.93
C VAL A 387 0.85 10.73 3.48
N LEU A 388 0.84 10.47 4.79
CA LEU A 388 1.81 9.57 5.40
C LEU A 388 1.36 8.09 5.42
N ASN A 389 0.23 7.76 4.85
CA ASN A 389 -0.20 6.36 4.77
C ASN A 389 0.71 5.58 3.80
N GLU A 390 1.11 6.21 2.68
CA GLU A 390 1.89 5.56 1.62
C GLU A 390 3.00 6.49 1.10
N GLY A 391 4.16 5.93 0.76
CA GLY A 391 5.18 6.58 -0.06
C GLY A 391 6.06 7.65 0.59
N VAL A 392 5.92 7.93 1.88
CA VAL A 392 6.79 8.89 2.58
C VAL A 392 7.58 8.19 3.68
N ASP A 393 8.90 8.35 3.72
CA ASP A 393 9.72 7.85 4.83
C ASP A 393 9.55 8.75 6.06
N VAL A 394 8.62 8.33 6.92
CA VAL A 394 8.40 9.01 8.19
C VAL A 394 9.41 8.50 9.20
N PRO A 395 10.10 9.41 9.90
CA PRO A 395 11.01 9.04 10.97
C PRO A 395 10.28 8.33 12.12
N ASP A 396 11.05 7.61 12.92
CA ASP A 396 10.50 6.86 14.05
C ASP A 396 9.72 7.73 15.02
N ALA A 397 8.49 7.32 15.29
CA ALA A 397 7.68 7.85 16.39
C ALA A 397 7.49 6.77 17.46
N ASN A 398 7.26 7.18 18.70
CA ASN A 398 6.94 6.27 19.80
C ASN A 398 5.43 6.14 19.98
N VAL A 399 4.70 7.22 19.67
CA VAL A 399 3.28 7.32 19.90
C VAL A 399 2.58 7.67 18.59
N GLY A 400 1.56 6.90 18.24
CA GLY A 400 0.62 7.21 17.18
C GLY A 400 -0.75 7.56 17.77
N MET A 401 -1.43 8.55 17.21
CA MET A 401 -2.77 8.95 17.64
C MET A 401 -3.67 9.05 16.41
N ILE A 402 -4.68 8.20 16.31
CA ILE A 402 -5.69 8.24 15.26
C ILE A 402 -6.90 9.00 15.79
N VAL A 403 -7.06 10.25 15.39
CA VAL A 403 -8.19 11.11 15.79
C VAL A 403 -9.42 10.79 14.97
N SER A 404 -9.22 10.56 13.66
CA SER A 404 -10.26 10.07 12.76
C SER A 404 -9.63 9.06 11.79
N GLY A 405 -10.28 7.93 11.61
CA GLY A 405 -9.79 6.85 10.78
C GLY A 405 -10.80 6.36 9.76
N SER A 406 -10.31 5.84 8.63
CA SER A 406 -11.13 5.04 7.72
C SER A 406 -11.38 3.65 8.31
N GLY A 407 -12.39 2.94 7.76
CA GLY A 407 -12.61 1.53 8.06
C GLY A 407 -11.54 0.59 7.47
N SER A 408 -10.48 1.12 6.87
CA SER A 408 -9.46 0.33 6.16
C SER A 408 -8.44 -0.27 7.13
N ILE A 409 -8.37 -1.60 7.16
CA ILE A 409 -7.34 -2.36 7.87
C ILE A 409 -5.96 -1.97 7.35
N ARG A 410 -5.81 -1.79 6.04
CA ARG A 410 -4.56 -1.38 5.39
C ARG A 410 -4.01 -0.08 5.95
N GLU A 411 -4.83 0.98 6.00
CA GLU A 411 -4.39 2.27 6.56
C GLU A 411 -3.93 2.11 8.01
N HIS A 412 -4.60 1.27 8.79
CA HIS A 412 -4.21 0.98 10.17
C HIS A 412 -2.84 0.29 10.23
N VAL A 413 -2.64 -0.78 9.47
CA VAL A 413 -1.36 -1.52 9.41
C VAL A 413 -0.22 -0.63 8.93
N GLN A 414 -0.47 0.23 7.94
CA GLN A 414 0.52 1.20 7.45
C GLN A 414 0.89 2.24 8.51
N ARG A 415 -0.09 2.74 9.27
CA ARG A 415 0.13 3.68 10.38
C ARG A 415 0.92 3.02 11.52
N LEU A 416 0.53 1.80 11.91
CA LEU A 416 1.30 0.99 12.87
C LEU A 416 2.76 0.84 12.42
N GLY A 417 2.99 0.44 11.19
CA GLY A 417 4.34 0.27 10.66
C GLY A 417 5.23 1.53 10.70
N ARG A 418 4.64 2.73 10.85
CA ARG A 418 5.39 3.98 11.02
C ARG A 418 5.89 4.20 12.44
N ILE A 419 5.23 3.62 13.44
CA ILE A 419 5.62 3.73 14.84
C ILE A 419 6.38 2.50 15.36
N LEU A 420 6.37 1.39 14.60
CA LEU A 420 6.92 0.10 15.05
C LEU A 420 8.40 -0.14 14.71
N ARG A 421 9.11 0.83 14.16
CA ARG A 421 10.54 0.63 13.89
C ARG A 421 11.29 0.29 15.17
N ALA A 422 11.98 -0.88 15.16
CA ALA A 422 12.67 -1.39 16.34
C ALA A 422 13.82 -0.48 16.78
N ARG A 423 13.85 -0.16 18.07
CA ARG A 423 14.99 0.43 18.78
C ARG A 423 15.11 -0.24 20.14
N PRO A 424 16.33 -0.38 20.69
CA PRO A 424 16.50 -0.91 22.04
C PRO A 424 15.65 -0.15 23.06
N GLY A 425 14.86 -0.89 23.84
CA GLY A 425 14.01 -0.32 24.90
C GLY A 425 12.77 0.43 24.43
N LYS A 426 12.46 0.44 23.12
CA LYS A 426 11.27 1.13 22.57
C LYS A 426 10.03 0.25 22.72
N GLN A 427 8.99 0.80 23.35
CA GLN A 427 7.61 0.33 23.26
C GLN A 427 6.80 1.36 22.47
N ALA A 428 6.05 0.93 21.47
CA ALA A 428 5.19 1.80 20.67
C ALA A 428 3.74 1.74 21.19
N ILE A 429 3.07 2.88 21.21
CA ILE A 429 1.66 2.95 21.59
C ILE A 429 0.87 3.61 20.45
N LEU A 430 -0.25 3.00 20.06
CA LEU A 430 -1.19 3.57 19.13
C LEU A 430 -2.53 3.82 19.83
N TYR A 431 -2.91 5.07 19.96
CA TYR A 431 -4.22 5.47 20.45
C TYR A 431 -5.21 5.63 19.30
N GLU A 432 -6.41 5.07 19.45
CA GLU A 432 -7.53 5.28 18.54
C GLU A 432 -8.64 6.02 19.28
N LEU A 433 -8.90 7.28 18.91
CA LEU A 433 -10.00 8.07 19.47
C LEU A 433 -11.29 7.78 18.70
N VAL A 434 -12.28 7.23 19.36
CA VAL A 434 -13.54 6.80 18.76
C VAL A 434 -14.70 7.49 19.48
N SER A 435 -15.56 8.16 18.72
CA SER A 435 -16.78 8.77 19.31
C SER A 435 -17.76 7.67 19.71
N LYS A 436 -18.07 7.62 21.02
CA LYS A 436 -18.96 6.65 21.63
C LYS A 436 -20.36 6.68 21.00
N ASP A 437 -20.99 5.51 20.89
CA ASP A 437 -22.36 5.34 20.37
C ASP A 437 -22.59 5.93 18.97
N THR A 438 -21.57 5.86 18.10
CA THR A 438 -21.66 6.35 16.71
C THR A 438 -21.37 5.24 15.70
N GLY A 439 -21.61 5.55 14.41
CA GLY A 439 -21.23 4.66 13.31
C GLY A 439 -19.72 4.37 13.23
N GLU A 440 -18.88 5.28 13.75
CA GLU A 440 -17.45 5.10 13.86
C GLU A 440 -17.09 3.99 14.87
N TYR A 441 -17.77 3.94 16.00
CA TYR A 441 -17.60 2.89 17.02
C TYR A 441 -17.80 1.49 16.44
N PHE A 442 -18.89 1.27 15.71
CA PHE A 442 -19.15 -0.02 15.07
C PHE A 442 -18.15 -0.36 13.96
N THR A 443 -17.62 0.65 13.28
CA THR A 443 -16.58 0.46 12.26
C THR A 443 -15.25 0.08 12.90
N ASN A 444 -14.90 0.70 14.03
CA ASN A 444 -13.72 0.35 14.81
C ASN A 444 -13.80 -1.08 15.35
N GLN A 445 -14.93 -1.48 15.94
CA GLN A 445 -15.12 -2.85 16.43
C GLN A 445 -14.95 -3.92 15.33
N ARG A 446 -15.40 -3.65 14.09
CA ARG A 446 -15.18 -4.57 12.97
C ARG A 446 -13.71 -4.70 12.59
N ARG A 447 -12.94 -3.59 12.61
CA ARG A 447 -11.50 -3.60 12.37
C ARG A 447 -10.74 -4.42 13.41
N ARG A 448 -11.12 -4.32 14.68
CA ARG A 448 -10.47 -5.02 15.80
C ARG A 448 -10.51 -6.55 15.72
N LYS A 449 -11.35 -7.11 14.87
CA LYS A 449 -11.36 -8.55 14.58
C LYS A 449 -10.17 -9.00 13.71
N HIS A 450 -9.37 -8.07 13.19
CA HIS A 450 -8.19 -8.39 12.39
C HIS A 450 -6.97 -8.62 13.32
N ARG A 451 -6.12 -9.61 12.99
CA ARG A 451 -4.93 -10.01 13.75
C ARG A 451 -3.98 -8.87 14.11
N ALA A 452 -3.88 -7.84 13.28
CA ALA A 452 -3.04 -6.65 13.56
C ALA A 452 -3.44 -5.88 14.84
N TYR A 453 -4.61 -6.15 15.41
CA TYR A 453 -5.07 -5.60 16.70
C TYR A 453 -4.84 -6.52 17.89
N GLU A 454 -4.54 -7.78 17.64
CA GLU A 454 -4.15 -8.76 18.66
C GLU A 454 -2.64 -8.62 18.93
N GLY A 455 -2.19 -7.45 19.44
CA GLY A 455 -0.80 -7.27 19.85
C GLY A 455 -0.38 -8.38 20.82
N PRO A 456 0.90 -8.73 20.92
CA PRO A 456 1.35 -9.76 21.85
C PRO A 456 0.85 -9.39 23.25
N VAL A 457 0.08 -10.30 23.85
CA VAL A 457 -0.31 -10.20 25.26
C VAL A 457 0.98 -10.20 26.04
N VAL A 458 1.41 -9.05 26.52
CA VAL A 458 2.45 -8.98 27.56
C VAL A 458 1.80 -9.55 28.78
N LEU A 459 2.00 -10.84 29.04
CA LEU A 459 1.69 -11.41 30.32
C LEU A 459 2.52 -10.61 31.34
N PRO A 460 1.91 -10.09 32.42
CA PRO A 460 2.68 -9.45 33.49
C PRO A 460 3.70 -10.49 33.99
N ASP A 461 4.96 -10.08 34.10
CA ASP A 461 6.02 -10.88 34.71
C ASP A 461 5.54 -11.37 36.06
N GLU A 462 5.37 -12.68 36.23
CA GLU A 462 5.17 -13.35 37.54
C GLU A 462 6.44 -13.33 38.41
N SER A 463 7.30 -12.32 38.30
CA SER A 463 8.49 -12.13 39.13
C SER A 463 8.30 -11.07 40.21
N GLY A 464 7.12 -11.06 40.81
CA GLY A 464 6.77 -10.19 41.94
C GLY A 464 6.33 -10.98 43.17
N GLN A 465 7.06 -12.04 43.58
CA GLN A 465 6.83 -12.61 44.92
C GLN A 465 8.11 -13.09 45.59
N ASN A 466 8.29 -12.51 46.80
CA ASN A 466 8.99 -13.05 47.95
C ASN A 466 10.51 -13.03 48.01
N SER A 467 11.01 -11.98 48.58
CA SER A 467 12.06 -12.10 49.59
C SER A 467 11.82 -11.10 50.75
N ALA A 468 10.82 -11.41 51.54
CA ALA A 468 10.71 -10.94 52.93
C ALA A 468 10.36 -12.14 53.78
N GLN A 469 11.36 -12.75 54.34
CA GLN A 469 11.45 -13.44 55.63
C GLN A 469 12.63 -14.41 55.62
N ILE A 470 13.61 -14.14 56.41
CA ILE A 470 14.05 -14.96 57.56
C ILE A 470 15.44 -14.49 58.01
N ASN A 471 15.40 -13.97 59.23
CA ASN A 471 16.48 -13.76 60.22
C ASN A 471 17.64 -12.84 59.89
#